data_0833f15895af2709c76a8b7597c8e143
#
_entry.id   0833f15895af2709c76a8b7597c8e143
#
_cell.length_a   1.000
_cell.length_b   1.000
_cell.length_c   1.000
_cell.angle_alpha   90.00
_cell.angle_beta   90.00
_cell.angle_gamma   90.00
#
_symmetry.space_group_name_H-M   'P 1'
#
loop_
_entity.id
_entity.type
_entity.pdbx_description
1 polymer ?
#
loop_
_entity_poly.entity_id
_entity_poly.type
_entity_poly.pdbx_seq_one_letter_code
_entity_poly.pdbx_strand_id
1 'polypeptide(L)'
;MLPVVALMMIVLLGMTGLVLDVGHVYMCFRELQASADASALAGATAMAGASSHPLATTVSGVQAIALQYSSVPGNKNAYNNLPNVTMVSGYPLLKCLSTLQAQGISCVGFVPYNALQVKLKAAVPLVFAKLFGFPTITIQATSTAAKGGGPSRPYNIVILVDSTGSMSSPDWDCDASGNTSKLQCSLNGIQVLLQNLDPCGTSQAICTMSGGQAVNSVARVSIYTFPALVADTVSNDYNCGSSPPTSAVYTYPPAGATGYYPSGATFRIIPFKSDYRTSDTATSLNPLSELTIAAGGTPGCVGITPPTNVTYDNTYYAPPMYAAEAALVATQASNPGSENVMIIVGDGDANTPQKNGSTVVMPSPATANGQYPSWEGECGQAVTATQSFPNTVVYTVAYGAPTSGGCWTDQAGAFAPSATNSSSLNIQPCTELSQMATYSWTFFSDNYGATGSGTCNAGQAETSLAGIFSQIAGDLTEARLVSDNTP
;
A
#
# COMPACT_ATOMS: atom_id res chain seq x y z
N MET A 1 -40.40 36.12 -56.48
CA MET A 1 -40.29 34.77 -55.91
C MET A 1 -38.85 34.21 -56.03
N LEU A 2 -38.26 34.17 -57.23
CA LEU A 2 -36.91 33.62 -57.45
C LEU A 2 -35.79 34.22 -56.52
N PRO A 3 -35.66 35.53 -56.35
CA PRO A 3 -34.61 36.11 -55.54
C PRO A 3 -34.77 35.79 -54.02
N VAL A 4 -35.99 35.63 -53.53
CA VAL A 4 -36.26 35.27 -52.13
C VAL A 4 -35.89 33.82 -51.86
N VAL A 5 -36.18 32.93 -52.81
CA VAL A 5 -35.76 31.52 -52.69
C VAL A 5 -34.25 31.36 -52.75
N ALA A 6 -33.57 32.10 -53.61
CA ALA A 6 -32.11 32.13 -53.69
C ALA A 6 -31.48 32.61 -52.38
N LEU A 7 -32.03 33.67 -51.79
CA LEU A 7 -31.56 34.19 -50.51
C LEU A 7 -31.78 33.20 -49.34
N MET A 8 -32.96 32.54 -49.31
CA MET A 8 -33.22 31.48 -48.33
C MET A 8 -32.30 30.29 -48.50
N MET A 9 -31.96 29.86 -49.72
CA MET A 9 -31.01 28.79 -49.94
C MET A 9 -29.60 29.13 -49.39
N ILE A 10 -29.13 30.37 -49.59
CA ILE A 10 -27.83 30.82 -49.07
C ILE A 10 -27.82 30.78 -47.55
N VAL A 11 -28.88 31.25 -46.88
CA VAL A 11 -29.04 31.19 -45.45
C VAL A 11 -29.05 29.78 -44.91
N LEU A 12 -29.80 28.86 -45.54
CA LEU A 12 -29.85 27.45 -45.16
C LEU A 12 -28.51 26.75 -45.33
N LEU A 13 -27.81 27.01 -46.44
CA LEU A 13 -26.46 26.45 -46.67
C LEU A 13 -25.47 27.01 -45.61
N GLY A 14 -25.54 28.29 -45.27
CA GLY A 14 -24.70 28.89 -44.22
C GLY A 14 -24.97 28.28 -42.84
N MET A 15 -26.26 28.09 -42.50
CA MET A 15 -26.62 27.41 -41.22
C MET A 15 -26.18 25.97 -41.19
N THR A 16 -26.35 25.21 -42.27
CA THR A 16 -25.92 23.82 -42.38
C THR A 16 -24.38 23.69 -42.22
N GLY A 17 -23.67 24.60 -42.90
CA GLY A 17 -22.20 24.65 -42.78
C GLY A 17 -21.73 24.96 -41.37
N LEU A 18 -22.38 25.88 -40.67
CA LEU A 18 -22.07 26.20 -39.29
C LEU A 18 -22.30 25.00 -38.34
N VAL A 19 -23.41 24.27 -38.54
CA VAL A 19 -23.73 23.05 -37.74
C VAL A 19 -22.66 21.99 -37.95
N LEU A 20 -22.18 21.81 -39.18
CA LEU A 20 -21.11 20.82 -39.47
C LEU A 20 -19.78 21.22 -38.81
N ASP A 21 -19.37 22.50 -38.89
CA ASP A 21 -18.14 22.96 -38.23
C ASP A 21 -18.23 22.81 -36.69
N VAL A 22 -19.37 23.21 -36.09
CA VAL A 22 -19.59 23.05 -34.65
C VAL A 22 -19.56 21.59 -34.23
N GLY A 23 -20.21 20.70 -35.01
CA GLY A 23 -20.19 19.24 -34.76
C GLY A 23 -18.77 18.67 -34.83
N HIS A 24 -18.00 19.09 -35.84
CA HIS A 24 -16.61 18.68 -35.99
C HIS A 24 -15.73 19.16 -34.82
N VAL A 25 -15.84 20.40 -34.43
CA VAL A 25 -15.12 20.98 -33.27
C VAL A 25 -15.48 20.24 -31.99
N TYR A 26 -16.75 19.92 -31.78
CA TYR A 26 -17.20 19.18 -30.62
C TYR A 26 -16.61 17.76 -30.56
N MET A 27 -16.56 17.04 -31.67
CA MET A 27 -15.92 15.72 -31.77
C MET A 27 -14.42 15.82 -31.42
N CYS A 28 -13.71 16.77 -32.04
CA CYS A 28 -12.31 17.02 -31.77
C CYS A 28 -12.04 17.38 -30.30
N PHE A 29 -12.94 18.16 -29.68
CA PHE A 29 -12.84 18.48 -28.25
C PHE A 29 -12.98 17.24 -27.38
N ARG A 30 -13.92 16.34 -27.68
CA ARG A 30 -14.08 15.09 -26.92
C ARG A 30 -12.87 14.16 -27.05
N GLU A 31 -12.29 14.05 -28.22
CA GLU A 31 -11.07 13.30 -28.46
C GLU A 31 -9.88 13.90 -27.71
N LEU A 32 -9.76 15.23 -27.72
CA LEU A 32 -8.72 15.94 -26.97
C LEU A 32 -8.87 15.74 -25.46
N GLN A 33 -10.12 15.79 -24.94
CA GLN A 33 -10.41 15.53 -23.53
C GLN A 33 -10.06 14.09 -23.15
N ALA A 34 -10.50 13.11 -23.93
CA ALA A 34 -10.17 11.70 -23.68
C ALA A 34 -8.66 11.44 -23.66
N SER A 35 -7.93 12.12 -24.53
CA SER A 35 -6.47 12.08 -24.54
C SER A 35 -5.84 12.75 -23.30
N ALA A 36 -6.38 13.88 -22.86
CA ALA A 36 -5.90 14.54 -21.63
C ALA A 36 -6.16 13.64 -20.42
N ASP A 37 -7.33 13.00 -20.35
CA ASP A 37 -7.69 12.05 -19.29
C ASP A 37 -6.76 10.84 -19.27
N ALA A 38 -6.51 10.21 -20.42
CA ALA A 38 -5.58 9.09 -20.54
C ALA A 38 -4.14 9.47 -20.17
N SER A 39 -3.70 10.66 -20.59
CA SER A 39 -2.37 11.18 -20.27
C SER A 39 -2.23 11.45 -18.77
N ALA A 40 -3.24 12.08 -18.14
CA ALA A 40 -3.24 12.35 -16.70
C ALA A 40 -3.24 11.04 -15.88
N LEU A 41 -4.11 10.09 -16.24
CA LEU A 41 -4.17 8.79 -15.57
C LEU A 41 -2.85 8.01 -15.71
N ALA A 42 -2.27 7.95 -16.92
CA ALA A 42 -1.01 7.25 -17.14
C ALA A 42 0.13 7.84 -16.30
N GLY A 43 0.24 9.18 -16.23
CA GLY A 43 1.22 9.85 -15.40
C GLY A 43 0.96 9.63 -13.90
N ALA A 44 -0.30 9.71 -13.46
CA ALA A 44 -0.67 9.46 -12.07
C ALA A 44 -0.39 8.01 -11.65
N THR A 45 -0.70 7.03 -12.50
CA THR A 45 -0.36 5.61 -12.27
C THR A 45 1.15 5.40 -12.17
N ALA A 46 1.95 6.17 -12.92
CA ALA A 46 3.41 6.08 -12.84
C ALA A 46 3.99 6.60 -11.52
N MET A 47 3.24 7.41 -10.78
CA MET A 47 3.59 7.89 -9.43
C MET A 47 3.22 6.91 -8.32
N ALA A 48 2.41 5.88 -8.59
CA ALA A 48 1.88 4.97 -7.57
C ALA A 48 3.00 4.29 -6.78
N GLY A 49 2.88 4.34 -5.43
CA GLY A 49 3.95 3.97 -4.51
C GLY A 49 4.09 2.49 -4.18
N ALA A 50 3.04 1.68 -4.36
CA ALA A 50 3.00 0.30 -3.87
C ALA A 50 3.52 -0.77 -4.84
N SER A 51 3.99 -0.39 -6.01
CA SER A 51 4.54 -1.36 -6.97
C SER A 51 6.01 -1.68 -6.63
N SER A 52 6.34 -2.97 -6.60
CA SER A 52 7.73 -3.44 -6.54
C SER A 52 8.56 -2.99 -7.74
N HIS A 53 7.90 -2.55 -8.81
CA HIS A 53 8.51 -2.05 -10.03
C HIS A 53 7.90 -0.69 -10.42
N PRO A 54 8.34 0.42 -9.81
CA PRO A 54 7.81 1.73 -10.11
C PRO A 54 8.05 2.09 -11.58
N LEU A 55 7.00 2.53 -12.27
CA LEU A 55 7.09 2.92 -13.68
C LEU A 55 7.93 4.18 -13.88
N ALA A 56 8.00 5.05 -12.88
CA ALA A 56 8.85 6.23 -12.88
C ALA A 56 9.36 6.57 -11.47
N THR A 57 10.66 6.84 -11.39
CA THR A 57 11.34 7.23 -10.14
C THR A 57 11.69 8.73 -10.10
N THR A 58 11.34 9.48 -11.13
CA THR A 58 11.65 10.91 -11.25
C THR A 58 10.45 11.69 -11.78
N VAL A 59 10.39 12.96 -11.44
CA VAL A 59 9.39 13.91 -11.99
C VAL A 59 9.38 13.90 -13.52
N SER A 60 10.55 13.95 -14.13
CA SER A 60 10.69 13.90 -15.60
C SER A 60 10.22 12.57 -16.19
N GLY A 61 10.42 11.46 -15.50
CA GLY A 61 9.91 10.14 -15.90
C GLY A 61 8.38 10.10 -15.94
N VAL A 62 7.73 10.61 -14.89
CA VAL A 62 6.26 10.75 -14.84
C VAL A 62 5.74 11.64 -15.98
N GLN A 63 6.39 12.78 -16.20
CA GLN A 63 6.02 13.70 -17.28
C GLN A 63 6.19 13.06 -18.66
N ALA A 64 7.25 12.28 -18.87
CA ALA A 64 7.49 11.55 -20.11
C ALA A 64 6.42 10.49 -20.38
N ILE A 65 6.00 9.73 -19.33
CA ILE A 65 4.92 8.74 -19.44
C ILE A 65 3.59 9.44 -19.76
N ALA A 66 3.26 10.52 -19.08
CA ALA A 66 2.07 11.29 -19.36
C ALA A 66 2.06 11.81 -20.82
N LEU A 67 3.18 12.35 -21.29
CA LEU A 67 3.32 12.78 -22.68
C LEU A 67 3.15 11.62 -23.66
N GLN A 68 3.73 10.45 -23.37
CA GLN A 68 3.63 9.25 -24.23
C GLN A 68 2.18 8.79 -24.44
N TYR A 69 1.30 9.01 -23.45
CA TYR A 69 -0.12 8.64 -23.54
C TYR A 69 -1.01 9.80 -23.99
N SER A 70 -0.43 10.92 -24.44
CA SER A 70 -1.16 12.06 -25.01
C SER A 70 -1.45 11.89 -26.49
N SER A 71 -2.27 12.78 -27.05
CA SER A 71 -2.51 12.91 -28.50
C SER A 71 -1.50 13.80 -29.22
N VAL A 72 -0.45 14.23 -28.58
CA VAL A 72 0.64 14.93 -29.26
C VAL A 72 1.22 14.03 -30.37
N PRO A 73 1.45 14.54 -31.59
CA PRO A 73 1.89 13.73 -32.72
C PRO A 73 3.13 12.86 -32.38
N GLY A 74 3.07 11.60 -32.77
CA GLY A 74 4.11 10.60 -32.46
C GLY A 74 3.89 9.83 -31.16
N ASN A 75 2.88 10.16 -30.35
CA ASN A 75 2.53 9.46 -29.12
C ASN A 75 1.35 8.49 -29.30
N LYS A 76 1.07 7.66 -28.26
CA LYS A 76 0.15 6.51 -28.34
C LYS A 76 -1.29 6.88 -28.68
N ASN A 77 -1.77 8.03 -28.23
CA ASN A 77 -3.13 8.51 -28.46
C ASN A 77 -3.20 9.63 -29.50
N ALA A 78 -2.28 9.65 -30.47
CA ALA A 78 -2.35 10.57 -31.57
C ALA A 78 -3.51 10.22 -32.51
N TYR A 79 -4.39 11.18 -32.81
CA TYR A 79 -5.53 11.03 -33.70
C TYR A 79 -5.26 11.70 -35.05
N ASN A 80 -5.60 11.04 -36.16
CA ASN A 80 -5.39 11.56 -37.51
C ASN A 80 -6.24 12.81 -37.82
N ASN A 81 -7.43 12.89 -37.22
CA ASN A 81 -8.39 14.01 -37.36
C ASN A 81 -8.12 15.17 -36.41
N LEU A 82 -7.14 15.02 -35.52
CA LEU A 82 -6.73 16.05 -34.56
C LEU A 82 -5.26 16.45 -34.77
N PRO A 83 -4.94 17.08 -35.89
CA PRO A 83 -3.57 17.50 -36.18
C PRO A 83 -3.14 18.65 -35.24
N ASN A 84 -1.83 18.77 -35.07
CA ASN A 84 -1.21 19.88 -34.35
C ASN A 84 -1.60 19.97 -32.85
N VAL A 85 -1.83 18.83 -32.20
CA VAL A 85 -1.97 18.79 -30.74
C VAL A 85 -0.62 19.12 -30.12
N THR A 86 -0.62 19.98 -29.11
CA THR A 86 0.56 20.28 -28.32
C THR A 86 0.23 20.28 -26.83
N MET A 87 1.20 19.82 -26.02
CA MET A 87 1.16 20.03 -24.59
C MET A 87 1.35 21.53 -24.31
N VAL A 88 0.51 22.09 -23.44
CA VAL A 88 0.67 23.50 -23.04
C VAL A 88 1.94 23.64 -22.21
N SER A 89 2.67 24.73 -22.40
CA SER A 89 3.90 25.00 -21.64
C SER A 89 3.65 24.94 -20.13
N GLY A 90 4.54 24.29 -19.38
CA GLY A 90 4.42 24.05 -17.95
C GLY A 90 3.61 22.80 -17.57
N TYR A 91 3.10 22.04 -18.55
CA TYR A 91 2.43 20.78 -18.34
C TYR A 91 3.23 19.63 -18.98
N PRO A 92 3.10 18.39 -18.47
CA PRO A 92 2.33 17.93 -17.30
C PRO A 92 2.80 18.56 -15.99
N LEU A 93 1.87 19.03 -15.15
CA LEU A 93 2.15 19.69 -13.88
C LEU A 93 1.81 18.75 -12.72
N LEU A 94 2.82 18.42 -11.92
CA LEU A 94 2.62 17.64 -10.70
C LEU A 94 2.16 18.56 -9.57
N LYS A 95 1.24 18.05 -8.76
CA LYS A 95 0.60 18.82 -7.67
C LYS A 95 0.58 17.99 -6.38
N CYS A 96 0.64 18.70 -5.26
CA CYS A 96 0.33 18.16 -3.95
C CYS A 96 -0.98 18.81 -3.48
N LEU A 97 -2.08 18.08 -3.58
CA LEU A 97 -3.44 18.56 -3.29
C LEU A 97 -3.82 18.21 -1.85
N SER A 98 -4.17 19.20 -1.05
CA SER A 98 -4.51 19.03 0.37
C SER A 98 -5.76 18.17 0.58
N THR A 99 -6.74 18.29 -0.32
CA THR A 99 -7.95 17.44 -0.27
C THR A 99 -7.63 15.97 -0.43
N LEU A 100 -6.65 15.61 -1.28
CA LEU A 100 -6.22 14.22 -1.44
C LEU A 100 -5.41 13.74 -0.23
N GLN A 101 -4.60 14.60 0.36
CA GLN A 101 -3.89 14.27 1.61
C GLN A 101 -4.89 13.94 2.73
N ALA A 102 -5.97 14.71 2.88
CA ALA A 102 -7.02 14.43 3.84
C ALA A 102 -7.78 13.10 3.57
N GLN A 103 -7.66 12.56 2.37
CA GLN A 103 -8.19 11.25 1.97
C GLN A 103 -7.14 10.10 2.09
N GLY A 104 -6.00 10.35 2.73
CA GLY A 104 -4.92 9.37 2.88
C GLY A 104 -3.99 9.25 1.66
N ILE A 105 -4.18 10.05 0.61
CA ILE A 105 -3.32 10.02 -0.59
C ILE A 105 -2.19 11.03 -0.39
N SER A 106 -1.10 10.57 0.17
CA SER A 106 0.02 11.42 0.59
C SER A 106 0.89 11.92 -0.58
N CYS A 107 1.65 13.00 -0.33
CA CYS A 107 2.64 13.52 -1.27
C CYS A 107 4.04 12.94 -1.02
N VAL A 108 4.13 11.66 -0.73
CA VAL A 108 5.40 10.94 -0.49
C VAL A 108 5.69 9.95 -1.63
N GLY A 109 6.91 9.45 -1.69
CA GLY A 109 7.35 8.52 -2.71
C GLY A 109 8.56 9.05 -3.50
N PHE A 110 9.01 8.33 -4.52
CA PHE A 110 10.06 8.77 -5.45
C PHE A 110 9.70 10.12 -6.09
N VAL A 111 8.41 10.33 -6.33
CA VAL A 111 7.85 11.56 -6.86
C VAL A 111 6.90 12.13 -5.80
N PRO A 112 7.33 13.14 -5.02
CA PRO A 112 6.63 13.61 -3.82
C PRO A 112 5.41 14.50 -4.17
N TYR A 113 4.50 13.94 -4.94
CA TYR A 113 3.25 14.57 -5.37
C TYR A 113 2.12 13.53 -5.30
N ASN A 114 0.87 13.98 -5.22
CA ASN A 114 -0.29 13.11 -5.17
C ASN A 114 -1.25 13.29 -6.36
N ALA A 115 -0.98 14.24 -7.24
CA ALA A 115 -1.78 14.47 -8.44
C ALA A 115 -0.92 14.96 -9.61
N LEU A 116 -1.41 14.69 -10.83
CA LEU A 116 -0.86 15.19 -12.08
C LEU A 116 -1.95 15.87 -12.88
N GLN A 117 -1.68 17.07 -13.34
CA GLN A 117 -2.55 17.83 -14.24
C GLN A 117 -1.93 17.93 -15.64
N VAL A 118 -2.71 17.57 -16.63
CA VAL A 118 -2.36 17.67 -18.04
C VAL A 118 -3.22 18.74 -18.71
N LYS A 119 -2.62 19.51 -19.61
CA LYS A 119 -3.33 20.47 -20.44
C LYS A 119 -2.85 20.38 -21.88
N LEU A 120 -3.77 20.04 -22.77
CA LEU A 120 -3.55 19.92 -24.20
C LEU A 120 -4.26 21.04 -24.94
N LYS A 121 -3.70 21.45 -26.09
CA LYS A 121 -4.36 22.36 -27.03
C LYS A 121 -4.22 21.83 -28.43
N ALA A 122 -5.22 22.10 -29.27
CA ALA A 122 -5.26 21.73 -30.68
C ALA A 122 -5.87 22.85 -31.53
N ALA A 123 -5.36 23.05 -32.72
CA ALA A 123 -5.97 23.94 -33.72
C ALA A 123 -6.81 23.09 -34.69
N VAL A 124 -8.13 23.18 -34.56
CA VAL A 124 -9.08 22.43 -35.39
C VAL A 124 -9.39 23.23 -36.66
N PRO A 125 -9.18 22.65 -37.85
CA PRO A 125 -9.53 23.30 -39.09
C PRO A 125 -11.05 23.35 -39.27
N LEU A 126 -11.54 24.49 -39.72
CA LEU A 126 -12.95 24.72 -40.05
C LEU A 126 -13.14 24.63 -41.55
N VAL A 127 -14.23 24.01 -41.99
CA VAL A 127 -14.53 23.80 -43.40
C VAL A 127 -15.31 24.99 -43.99
N PHE A 128 -16.40 25.35 -43.35
CA PHE A 128 -17.31 26.37 -43.82
C PHE A 128 -16.97 27.75 -43.27
N ALA A 129 -16.61 27.87 -42.01
CA ALA A 129 -16.22 29.14 -41.40
C ALA A 129 -14.93 29.73 -42.02
N LYS A 130 -14.10 28.87 -42.65
CA LYS A 130 -12.94 29.30 -43.42
C LYS A 130 -13.32 30.28 -44.58
N LEU A 131 -14.49 30.10 -45.17
CA LEU A 131 -15.02 30.98 -46.23
C LEU A 131 -15.28 32.41 -45.72
N PHE A 132 -15.47 32.55 -44.43
CA PHE A 132 -15.71 33.83 -43.73
C PHE A 132 -14.45 34.35 -43.01
N GLY A 133 -13.28 33.82 -43.30
CA GLY A 133 -12.01 34.26 -42.75
C GLY A 133 -11.59 33.60 -41.42
N PHE A 134 -12.30 32.56 -40.97
CA PHE A 134 -11.98 31.77 -39.76
C PHE A 134 -11.48 30.37 -40.14
N PRO A 135 -10.21 30.20 -40.51
CA PRO A 135 -9.69 28.90 -41.00
C PRO A 135 -9.56 27.85 -39.91
N THR A 136 -9.35 28.26 -38.66
CA THR A 136 -9.12 27.35 -37.53
C THR A 136 -9.73 27.90 -36.25
N ILE A 137 -10.05 27.04 -35.31
CA ILE A 137 -10.37 27.36 -33.92
C ILE A 137 -9.43 26.60 -32.99
N THR A 138 -8.93 27.27 -31.95
CA THR A 138 -8.11 26.60 -30.94
C THR A 138 -9.00 26.09 -29.82
N ILE A 139 -8.91 24.78 -29.55
CA ILE A 139 -9.56 24.13 -28.41
C ILE A 139 -8.53 23.74 -27.38
N GLN A 140 -8.92 23.62 -26.11
CA GLN A 140 -8.09 23.18 -25.00
C GLN A 140 -8.85 22.17 -24.16
N ALA A 141 -8.14 21.17 -23.67
CA ALA A 141 -8.63 20.19 -22.70
C ALA A 141 -7.68 20.13 -21.50
N THR A 142 -8.24 20.06 -20.32
CA THR A 142 -7.49 19.91 -19.07
C THR A 142 -8.00 18.68 -18.37
N SER A 143 -7.12 17.94 -17.72
CA SER A 143 -7.48 16.78 -16.91
C SER A 143 -6.52 16.66 -15.74
N THR A 144 -7.05 16.32 -14.58
CA THR A 144 -6.29 16.08 -13.37
C THR A 144 -6.55 14.66 -12.88
N ALA A 145 -5.50 13.93 -12.55
CA ALA A 145 -5.59 12.59 -11.96
C ALA A 145 -4.83 12.55 -10.64
N ALA A 146 -5.44 11.90 -9.64
CA ALA A 146 -4.80 11.55 -8.38
C ALA A 146 -4.04 10.22 -8.55
N LYS A 147 -2.92 10.05 -7.83
CA LYS A 147 -2.13 8.81 -7.86
C LYS A 147 -2.82 7.62 -7.18
N GLY A 148 -3.87 7.87 -6.42
CA GLY A 148 -4.63 6.86 -5.69
C GLY A 148 -6.08 7.29 -5.46
N GLY A 149 -6.81 6.51 -4.64
CA GLY A 149 -8.22 6.74 -4.31
C GLY A 149 -9.19 6.25 -5.38
N GLY A 150 -8.71 5.53 -6.39
CA GLY A 150 -9.49 4.72 -7.30
C GLY A 150 -9.81 3.34 -6.70
N PRO A 151 -10.30 2.39 -7.48
CA PRO A 151 -10.50 1.03 -7.01
C PRO A 151 -9.17 0.39 -6.57
N SER A 152 -9.24 -0.56 -5.64
CA SER A 152 -8.07 -1.31 -5.21
C SER A 152 -7.52 -2.14 -6.37
N ARG A 153 -6.17 -2.21 -6.46
CA ARG A 153 -5.50 -3.18 -7.32
C ARG A 153 -5.61 -4.58 -6.73
N PRO A 154 -5.40 -5.65 -7.53
CA PRO A 154 -5.32 -6.99 -6.99
C PRO A 154 -4.07 -7.14 -6.11
N TYR A 155 -4.26 -7.07 -4.78
CA TYR A 155 -3.19 -7.26 -3.81
C TYR A 155 -3.37 -8.52 -2.99
N ASN A 156 -2.25 -9.16 -2.67
CA ASN A 156 -2.14 -10.11 -1.59
C ASN A 156 -1.41 -9.40 -0.45
N ILE A 157 -2.07 -9.18 0.65
CA ILE A 157 -1.58 -8.38 1.77
C ILE A 157 -1.40 -9.29 2.97
N VAL A 158 -0.20 -9.35 3.52
CA VAL A 158 0.05 -9.95 4.83
C VAL A 158 0.28 -8.83 5.84
N ILE A 159 -0.39 -8.91 6.97
CA ILE A 159 -0.16 -8.03 8.11
C ILE A 159 0.52 -8.87 9.20
N LEU A 160 1.74 -8.51 9.58
CA LEU A 160 2.46 -9.07 10.71
C LEU A 160 2.27 -8.14 11.91
N VAL A 161 1.66 -8.65 12.96
CA VAL A 161 1.38 -7.89 14.18
C VAL A 161 2.24 -8.42 15.30
N ASP A 162 2.96 -7.52 15.95
CA ASP A 162 3.60 -7.81 17.22
C ASP A 162 2.53 -8.00 18.29
N SER A 163 2.48 -9.19 18.88
CA SER A 163 1.61 -9.53 20.00
C SER A 163 2.37 -9.86 21.28
N THR A 164 3.64 -9.45 21.36
CA THR A 164 4.48 -9.67 22.54
C THR A 164 3.99 -8.91 23.77
N GLY A 165 4.50 -9.26 24.93
CA GLY A 165 4.14 -8.64 26.21
C GLY A 165 4.35 -7.13 26.26
N SER A 166 5.35 -6.57 25.53
CA SER A 166 5.59 -5.13 25.42
C SER A 166 4.39 -4.39 24.81
N MET A 167 3.67 -5.02 23.89
CA MET A 167 2.47 -4.48 23.26
C MET A 167 1.23 -4.47 24.18
N SER A 168 1.32 -5.07 25.38
CA SER A 168 0.26 -4.99 26.41
C SER A 168 0.25 -3.65 27.16
N SER A 169 1.29 -2.85 27.02
CA SER A 169 1.36 -1.54 27.68
C SER A 169 0.27 -0.60 27.21
N PRO A 170 -0.31 0.24 28.10
CA PRO A 170 -1.28 1.25 27.70
C PRO A 170 -0.71 2.24 26.68
N ASP A 171 -1.56 2.67 25.75
CA ASP A 171 -1.28 3.74 24.83
C ASP A 171 -2.17 4.95 25.10
N TRP A 172 -1.58 6.00 25.66
CA TRP A 172 -2.28 7.23 26.04
C TRP A 172 -2.58 8.16 24.86
N ASP A 173 -1.89 8.00 23.73
CA ASP A 173 -2.11 8.81 22.54
C ASP A 173 -3.26 8.24 21.70
N CYS A 174 -3.38 6.92 21.67
CA CYS A 174 -4.50 6.24 21.02
C CYS A 174 -5.80 6.34 21.84
N ASP A 175 -5.68 6.23 23.16
CA ASP A 175 -6.81 6.37 24.10
C ASP A 175 -6.38 7.19 25.32
N ALA A 176 -6.82 8.43 25.38
CA ALA A 176 -6.52 9.36 26.49
C ALA A 176 -6.94 8.84 27.89
N SER A 177 -7.79 7.79 27.96
CA SER A 177 -8.14 7.13 29.22
C SER A 177 -7.07 6.13 29.68
N GLY A 178 -6.14 5.73 28.80
CA GLY A 178 -5.09 4.75 29.06
C GLY A 178 -5.61 3.33 29.31
N ASN A 179 -6.84 3.03 28.86
CA ASN A 179 -7.43 1.70 29.00
C ASN A 179 -7.12 0.79 27.79
N THR A 180 -6.61 1.36 26.70
CA THR A 180 -6.34 0.64 25.46
C THR A 180 -4.84 0.35 25.37
N SER A 181 -4.49 -0.90 25.10
CA SER A 181 -3.10 -1.31 24.92
C SER A 181 -2.58 -0.96 23.52
N LYS A 182 -1.26 -0.90 23.36
CA LYS A 182 -0.60 -0.74 22.05
C LYS A 182 -1.11 -1.77 21.04
N LEU A 183 -1.25 -3.04 21.44
CA LEU A 183 -1.78 -4.08 20.58
C LEU A 183 -3.19 -3.75 20.12
N GLN A 184 -4.08 -3.35 21.03
CA GLN A 184 -5.45 -2.98 20.65
C GLN A 184 -5.46 -1.77 19.72
N CYS A 185 -4.61 -0.79 19.93
CA CYS A 185 -4.47 0.36 19.04
C CYS A 185 -3.98 -0.06 17.64
N SER A 186 -3.03 -0.99 17.56
CA SER A 186 -2.60 -1.58 16.29
C SER A 186 -3.73 -2.30 15.58
N LEU A 187 -4.55 -3.06 16.31
CA LEU A 187 -5.73 -3.74 15.77
C LEU A 187 -6.79 -2.74 15.27
N ASN A 188 -6.99 -1.63 15.98
CA ASN A 188 -7.87 -0.55 15.52
C ASN A 188 -7.35 0.07 14.20
N GLY A 189 -6.04 0.24 14.06
CA GLY A 189 -5.42 0.66 12.81
C GLY A 189 -5.66 -0.34 11.68
N ILE A 190 -5.52 -1.64 11.95
CA ILE A 190 -5.84 -2.71 10.97
C ILE A 190 -7.31 -2.65 10.54
N GLN A 191 -8.24 -2.37 11.44
CA GLN A 191 -9.65 -2.17 11.07
C GLN A 191 -9.80 -1.00 10.08
N VAL A 192 -9.07 0.11 10.28
CA VAL A 192 -9.06 1.24 9.35
C VAL A 192 -8.52 0.82 7.98
N LEU A 193 -7.46 0.03 7.92
CA LEU A 193 -6.95 -0.54 6.65
C LEU A 193 -8.04 -1.36 5.97
N LEU A 194 -8.64 -2.33 6.65
CA LEU A 194 -9.68 -3.21 6.11
C LEU A 194 -10.93 -2.43 5.64
N GLN A 195 -11.26 -1.32 6.31
CA GLN A 195 -12.37 -0.43 5.90
C GLN A 195 -12.09 0.31 4.59
N ASN A 196 -10.82 0.55 4.27
CA ASN A 196 -10.40 1.31 3.10
C ASN A 196 -9.98 0.44 1.90
N LEU A 197 -9.84 -0.88 2.08
CA LEU A 197 -9.54 -1.81 0.99
C LEU A 197 -10.83 -2.33 0.33
N ASP A 198 -10.79 -2.57 -0.97
CA ASP A 198 -11.91 -3.12 -1.74
C ASP A 198 -11.81 -4.65 -1.82
N PRO A 199 -12.77 -5.40 -1.25
CA PRO A 199 -12.71 -6.85 -1.24
C PRO A 199 -12.98 -7.51 -2.59
N CYS A 200 -13.86 -6.97 -3.43
CA CYS A 200 -14.38 -7.68 -4.59
C CYS A 200 -14.28 -6.94 -5.93
N GLY A 201 -13.60 -5.82 -5.98
CA GLY A 201 -13.33 -5.11 -7.23
C GLY A 201 -14.20 -3.88 -7.42
N THR A 202 -14.15 -3.29 -8.57
CA THR A 202 -14.60 -1.94 -8.86
C THR A 202 -15.99 -1.58 -8.36
N SER A 203 -16.08 -0.92 -7.21
CA SER A 203 -17.30 -0.30 -6.68
C SER A 203 -18.53 -1.21 -6.63
N GLN A 204 -18.32 -2.50 -6.34
CA GLN A 204 -19.42 -3.46 -6.26
C GLN A 204 -20.32 -3.17 -5.06
N ALA A 205 -21.61 -3.01 -5.32
CA ALA A 205 -22.61 -2.79 -4.27
C ALA A 205 -22.82 -4.04 -3.40
N ILE A 206 -22.55 -5.24 -3.93
CA ILE A 206 -22.65 -6.51 -3.21
C ILE A 206 -21.53 -7.43 -3.73
N CYS A 207 -20.71 -7.94 -2.79
CA CYS A 207 -19.73 -8.95 -3.09
C CYS A 207 -20.36 -10.35 -3.01
N THR A 208 -20.19 -11.15 -4.05
CA THR A 208 -20.55 -12.57 -3.97
C THR A 208 -19.46 -13.32 -3.24
N MET A 209 -19.77 -13.87 -2.06
CA MET A 209 -18.81 -14.56 -1.19
C MET A 209 -18.92 -16.07 -1.32
N SER A 210 -17.78 -16.75 -1.29
CA SER A 210 -17.67 -18.20 -1.27
C SER A 210 -16.45 -18.60 -0.45
N GLY A 211 -16.65 -19.35 0.66
CA GLY A 211 -15.56 -19.84 1.51
C GLY A 211 -14.67 -18.75 2.14
N GLY A 212 -15.25 -17.58 2.47
CA GLY A 212 -14.51 -16.44 3.03
C GLY A 212 -13.71 -15.65 1.99
N GLN A 213 -13.99 -15.86 0.71
CA GLN A 213 -13.40 -15.13 -0.40
C GLN A 213 -14.50 -14.51 -1.26
N ALA A 214 -14.26 -13.32 -1.78
CA ALA A 214 -15.04 -12.80 -2.88
C ALA A 214 -14.70 -13.58 -4.16
N VAL A 215 -15.72 -13.90 -4.97
CA VAL A 215 -15.53 -14.66 -6.21
C VAL A 215 -14.52 -14.00 -7.15
N ASN A 216 -14.53 -12.66 -7.21
CA ASN A 216 -13.55 -11.85 -7.95
C ASN A 216 -12.67 -11.05 -6.98
N SER A 217 -12.08 -11.72 -6.02
CA SER A 217 -11.29 -11.09 -4.97
C SER A 217 -10.20 -10.16 -5.51
N VAL A 218 -10.19 -8.92 -5.09
CA VAL A 218 -9.18 -7.92 -5.45
C VAL A 218 -8.15 -7.80 -4.34
N ALA A 219 -8.52 -7.32 -3.16
CA ALA A 219 -7.61 -7.29 -2.03
C ALA A 219 -7.84 -8.48 -1.11
N ARG A 220 -6.84 -9.36 -1.02
CA ARG A 220 -6.81 -10.53 -0.12
C ARG A 220 -5.89 -10.23 1.03
N VAL A 221 -6.38 -10.40 2.25
CA VAL A 221 -5.64 -10.08 3.47
C VAL A 221 -5.43 -11.34 4.29
N SER A 222 -4.24 -11.50 4.87
CA SER A 222 -3.88 -12.54 5.83
C SER A 222 -3.24 -11.88 7.05
N ILE A 223 -3.46 -12.42 8.24
CA ILE A 223 -2.87 -11.91 9.49
C ILE A 223 -1.93 -12.95 10.07
N TYR A 224 -0.74 -12.50 10.41
CA TYR A 224 0.31 -13.23 11.10
C TYR A 224 0.64 -12.50 12.40
N THR A 225 1.11 -13.24 13.38
CA THR A 225 1.63 -12.68 14.64
C THR A 225 3.01 -13.24 14.94
N PHE A 226 3.74 -12.52 15.75
CA PHE A 226 4.89 -13.03 16.48
C PHE A 226 4.74 -12.56 17.94
N PRO A 227 5.13 -13.37 18.92
CA PRO A 227 5.75 -14.70 18.79
C PRO A 227 4.85 -15.73 18.10
N ALA A 228 5.42 -16.91 17.82
CA ALA A 228 4.66 -18.02 17.27
C ALA A 228 3.51 -18.41 18.19
N LEU A 229 2.43 -18.91 17.61
CA LEU A 229 1.29 -19.43 18.36
C LEU A 229 1.72 -20.62 19.23
N VAL A 230 1.28 -20.61 20.48
CA VAL A 230 1.68 -21.62 21.49
C VAL A 230 1.01 -22.97 21.23
N ALA A 231 -0.13 -22.97 20.59
CA ALA A 231 -0.89 -24.16 20.22
C ALA A 231 -1.39 -24.06 18.78
N ASP A 232 -1.62 -25.20 18.14
CA ASP A 232 -2.22 -25.27 16.80
C ASP A 232 -3.65 -24.71 16.74
N THR A 233 -4.17 -24.26 17.86
CA THR A 233 -5.51 -23.68 18.01
C THR A 233 -5.38 -22.18 18.26
N VAL A 234 -5.73 -21.41 17.26
CA VAL A 234 -5.80 -19.93 17.30
C VAL A 234 -6.79 -19.42 18.35
N SER A 235 -7.63 -20.31 18.92
CA SER A 235 -8.64 -19.96 19.91
C SER A 235 -8.11 -19.29 21.18
N ASN A 236 -6.86 -19.52 21.51
CA ASN A 236 -6.22 -18.92 22.67
C ASN A 236 -5.61 -17.56 22.36
N ASP A 237 -5.54 -17.19 21.08
CA ASP A 237 -4.92 -15.97 20.60
C ASP A 237 -5.95 -14.87 20.31
N TYR A 238 -7.25 -15.21 20.42
CA TYR A 238 -8.32 -14.22 20.46
C TYR A 238 -9.17 -14.39 21.71
N ASN A 239 -9.68 -13.29 22.18
CA ASN A 239 -10.70 -13.29 23.22
C ASN A 239 -12.05 -12.92 22.59
N CYS A 240 -12.73 -13.92 22.03
CA CYS A 240 -14.09 -13.78 21.50
C CYS A 240 -14.95 -14.94 21.97
N GLY A 241 -16.16 -14.65 22.39
CA GLY A 241 -17.13 -15.65 22.88
C GLY A 241 -17.71 -16.58 21.80
N SER A 242 -17.24 -16.54 20.56
CA SER A 242 -17.68 -17.39 19.45
C SER A 242 -16.59 -18.37 19.06
N SER A 243 -16.97 -19.49 18.43
CA SER A 243 -16.04 -20.52 17.97
C SER A 243 -14.94 -19.89 17.08
N PRO A 244 -13.68 -19.99 17.50
CA PRO A 244 -12.60 -19.40 16.73
C PRO A 244 -12.38 -20.16 15.42
N PRO A 245 -11.87 -19.50 14.40
CA PRO A 245 -11.50 -20.16 13.16
C PRO A 245 -10.38 -21.19 13.42
N THR A 246 -10.44 -22.29 12.71
CA THR A 246 -9.35 -23.28 12.71
C THR A 246 -8.18 -22.75 11.89
N SER A 247 -7.00 -22.61 12.51
CA SER A 247 -5.82 -22.14 11.80
C SER A 247 -5.38 -23.14 10.75
N ALA A 248 -5.07 -22.66 9.55
CA ALA A 248 -4.27 -23.45 8.64
C ALA A 248 -2.81 -23.37 9.10
N VAL A 249 -2.25 -24.50 9.49
CA VAL A 249 -0.86 -24.60 9.92
C VAL A 249 0.07 -24.29 8.76
N TYR A 250 0.93 -23.29 8.94
CA TYR A 250 2.02 -23.02 8.01
C TYR A 250 3.34 -23.31 8.73
N THR A 251 4.05 -24.34 8.29
CA THR A 251 5.28 -24.78 8.94
C THR A 251 6.47 -23.98 8.41
N TYR A 252 7.12 -23.21 9.26
CA TYR A 252 8.42 -22.61 9.01
C TYR A 252 9.43 -23.17 10.04
N PRO A 253 10.67 -23.45 9.69
CA PRO A 253 11.28 -23.36 8.36
C PRO A 253 10.75 -24.43 7.41
N PRO A 254 10.88 -24.22 6.08
CA PRO A 254 10.51 -25.26 5.10
C PRO A 254 11.29 -26.54 5.37
N ALA A 255 10.72 -27.68 5.00
CA ALA A 255 11.28 -28.99 5.27
C ALA A 255 12.77 -29.06 4.85
N GLY A 256 13.65 -29.40 5.80
CA GLY A 256 15.09 -29.47 5.58
C GLY A 256 15.93 -28.32 6.13
N ALA A 257 15.31 -27.22 6.60
CA ALA A 257 16.03 -26.17 7.28
C ALA A 257 16.28 -26.59 8.75
N THR A 258 17.53 -26.61 9.16
CA THR A 258 17.94 -26.86 10.55
C THR A 258 18.04 -25.50 11.27
N GLY A 259 17.02 -25.10 11.99
CA GLY A 259 17.00 -23.84 12.73
C GLY A 259 16.22 -23.95 14.03
N TYR A 260 16.31 -22.94 14.82
CA TYR A 260 15.83 -22.83 16.20
C TYR A 260 14.32 -22.60 16.35
N TYR A 261 13.55 -22.95 15.35
CA TYR A 261 12.09 -22.87 15.49
C TYR A 261 11.61 -24.15 16.15
N PRO A 262 10.66 -24.07 17.10
CA PRO A 262 9.96 -25.25 17.48
C PRO A 262 9.42 -25.87 16.19
N SER A 263 9.72 -27.14 15.95
CA SER A 263 9.22 -27.85 14.79
C SER A 263 7.70 -27.69 14.76
N GLY A 264 7.17 -27.06 13.72
CA GLY A 264 5.75 -26.73 13.63
C GLY A 264 5.34 -25.35 14.14
N ALA A 265 6.26 -24.39 14.32
CA ALA A 265 5.90 -23.03 14.70
C ALA A 265 4.90 -22.44 13.70
N THR A 266 3.76 -22.00 14.20
CA THR A 266 2.69 -21.38 13.43
C THR A 266 2.66 -19.90 13.77
N PHE A 267 2.77 -19.06 12.76
CA PHE A 267 2.68 -17.61 12.90
C PHE A 267 1.37 -17.08 12.32
N ARG A 268 0.74 -17.82 11.43
CA ARG A 268 -0.45 -17.38 10.73
C ARG A 268 -1.70 -17.57 11.57
N ILE A 269 -2.38 -16.47 11.88
CA ILE A 269 -3.67 -16.49 12.56
C ILE A 269 -4.81 -16.66 11.58
N ILE A 270 -4.83 -15.85 10.50
CA ILE A 270 -5.88 -15.87 9.49
C ILE A 270 -5.27 -16.13 8.12
N PRO A 271 -5.74 -17.12 7.37
CA PRO A 271 -5.37 -17.32 5.97
C PRO A 271 -5.89 -16.15 5.12
N PHE A 272 -5.44 -16.06 3.87
CA PHE A 272 -5.93 -15.03 2.95
C PHE A 272 -7.45 -15.08 2.81
N LYS A 273 -8.09 -13.98 3.13
CA LYS A 273 -9.53 -13.75 3.07
C LYS A 273 -9.82 -12.41 2.40
N SER A 274 -11.02 -12.26 1.87
CA SER A 274 -11.51 -11.01 1.31
C SER A 274 -12.97 -10.72 1.71
N ASP A 275 -13.46 -11.35 2.77
CA ASP A 275 -14.82 -11.20 3.28
C ASP A 275 -14.95 -10.16 4.41
N TYR A 276 -13.90 -9.37 4.63
CA TYR A 276 -13.85 -8.35 5.69
C TYR A 276 -14.86 -7.21 5.51
N ARG A 277 -15.41 -7.02 4.31
CA ARG A 277 -16.56 -6.17 3.99
C ARG A 277 -17.52 -6.92 3.08
N THR A 278 -18.81 -6.61 3.17
CA THR A 278 -19.86 -7.25 2.34
C THR A 278 -19.98 -6.66 0.94
N SER A 279 -19.36 -5.49 0.72
CA SER A 279 -19.27 -4.80 -0.56
C SER A 279 -18.14 -3.78 -0.54
N ASP A 280 -17.70 -3.31 -1.71
CA ASP A 280 -16.71 -2.24 -1.82
C ASP A 280 -17.24 -0.88 -1.34
N THR A 281 -18.56 -0.72 -1.31
CA THR A 281 -19.23 0.49 -0.84
C THR A 281 -19.67 0.44 0.62
N ALA A 282 -19.50 -0.71 1.30
CA ALA A 282 -19.86 -0.82 2.71
C ALA A 282 -18.93 0.05 3.58
N THR A 283 -19.49 0.81 4.49
CA THR A 283 -18.74 1.68 5.43
C THR A 283 -18.32 0.94 6.70
N SER A 284 -18.85 -0.26 6.92
CA SER A 284 -18.57 -1.09 8.10
C SER A 284 -17.93 -2.42 7.70
N LEU A 285 -17.11 -2.94 8.59
CA LEU A 285 -16.54 -4.28 8.47
C LEU A 285 -17.65 -5.35 8.64
N ASN A 286 -17.43 -6.50 8.01
CA ASN A 286 -18.26 -7.67 8.19
C ASN A 286 -17.93 -8.34 9.54
N PRO A 287 -18.82 -8.30 10.54
CA PRO A 287 -18.51 -8.83 11.87
C PRO A 287 -18.37 -10.36 11.92
N LEU A 288 -18.72 -11.07 10.85
CA LEU A 288 -18.59 -12.51 10.73
C LEU A 288 -17.26 -12.92 10.06
N SER A 289 -16.51 -11.98 9.51
CA SER A 289 -15.21 -12.25 8.92
C SER A 289 -14.17 -12.57 9.99
N GLU A 290 -13.40 -13.64 9.77
CA GLU A 290 -12.28 -14.01 10.63
C GLU A 290 -11.26 -12.88 10.78
N LEU A 291 -11.02 -12.09 9.70
CA LEU A 291 -10.15 -10.92 9.75
C LEU A 291 -10.68 -9.84 10.69
N THR A 292 -11.98 -9.58 10.63
CA THR A 292 -12.64 -8.60 11.50
C THR A 292 -12.63 -9.05 12.96
N ILE A 293 -12.85 -10.33 13.20
CA ILE A 293 -12.77 -10.95 14.54
C ILE A 293 -11.34 -10.79 15.07
N ALA A 294 -10.33 -11.18 14.31
CA ALA A 294 -8.92 -11.08 14.71
C ALA A 294 -8.47 -9.65 14.99
N ALA A 295 -8.99 -8.70 14.22
CA ALA A 295 -8.73 -7.27 14.42
C ALA A 295 -9.58 -6.62 15.53
N GLY A 296 -10.42 -7.38 16.26
CA GLY A 296 -11.28 -6.84 17.33
C GLY A 296 -12.42 -5.95 16.82
N GLY A 297 -12.77 -6.02 15.53
CA GLY A 297 -13.85 -5.25 14.92
C GLY A 297 -15.24 -5.87 15.08
N THR A 298 -15.36 -7.00 15.78
CA THR A 298 -16.63 -7.66 16.06
C THR A 298 -17.11 -7.29 17.45
N PRO A 299 -18.39 -6.88 17.64
CA PRO A 299 -18.92 -6.56 18.96
C PRO A 299 -18.69 -7.70 19.97
N GLY A 300 -18.13 -7.38 21.12
CA GLY A 300 -17.80 -8.34 22.17
C GLY A 300 -16.53 -9.17 21.94
N CYS A 301 -15.76 -8.87 20.90
CA CYS A 301 -14.44 -9.43 20.64
C CYS A 301 -13.34 -8.41 20.90
N VAL A 302 -12.29 -8.81 21.60
CA VAL A 302 -11.09 -7.98 21.80
C VAL A 302 -10.11 -8.13 20.62
N GLY A 303 -10.23 -9.23 19.87
CA GLY A 303 -9.30 -9.58 18.79
C GLY A 303 -8.10 -10.37 19.30
N ILE A 304 -6.98 -10.24 18.61
CA ILE A 304 -5.70 -10.86 18.98
C ILE A 304 -5.30 -10.39 20.38
N THR A 305 -4.84 -11.34 21.21
CA THR A 305 -4.34 -11.09 22.57
C THR A 305 -2.90 -11.55 22.69
N PRO A 306 -2.10 -10.94 23.58
CA PRO A 306 -0.76 -11.47 23.87
C PRO A 306 -0.85 -12.92 24.34
N PRO A 307 0.14 -13.75 23.98
CA PRO A 307 0.15 -15.15 24.43
C PRO A 307 0.21 -15.22 25.95
N THR A 308 -0.61 -16.10 26.52
CA THR A 308 -0.71 -16.29 27.98
C THR A 308 0.47 -17.07 28.57
N ASN A 309 1.29 -17.65 27.72
CA ASN A 309 2.44 -18.48 28.13
C ASN A 309 3.76 -17.78 27.78
N VAL A 310 4.33 -17.12 28.78
CA VAL A 310 5.57 -16.32 28.71
C VAL A 310 6.82 -17.07 28.22
N THR A 311 6.77 -18.36 27.97
CA THR A 311 7.95 -19.13 27.52
C THR A 311 8.39 -18.78 26.10
N TYR A 312 7.53 -18.11 25.31
CA TYR A 312 7.76 -17.75 23.90
C TYR A 312 7.46 -16.29 23.61
N ASP A 313 7.36 -15.45 24.64
CA ASP A 313 7.01 -14.04 24.54
C ASP A 313 8.22 -13.18 24.17
N ASN A 314 8.83 -13.47 23.02
CA ASN A 314 9.97 -12.74 22.51
C ASN A 314 9.67 -12.20 21.09
N THR A 315 10.16 -11.00 20.83
CA THR A 315 10.04 -10.34 19.52
C THR A 315 11.12 -10.87 18.59
N TYR A 316 10.71 -11.43 17.44
CA TYR A 316 11.63 -11.81 16.37
C TYR A 316 10.89 -11.80 15.03
N TYR A 317 11.44 -11.09 14.06
CA TYR A 317 10.76 -10.78 12.80
C TYR A 317 11.03 -11.78 11.69
N ALA A 318 12.26 -12.26 11.54
CA ALA A 318 12.68 -13.03 10.37
C ALA A 318 11.83 -14.29 10.09
N PRO A 319 11.52 -15.17 11.07
CA PRO A 319 10.72 -16.36 10.84
C PRO A 319 9.31 -16.10 10.33
N PRO A 320 8.50 -15.26 10.98
CA PRO A 320 7.15 -14.95 10.48
C PRO A 320 7.19 -14.27 9.12
N MET A 321 8.20 -13.44 8.82
CA MET A 321 8.35 -12.81 7.51
C MET A 321 8.61 -13.83 6.41
N TYR A 322 9.51 -14.79 6.61
CA TYR A 322 9.73 -15.88 5.64
C TYR A 322 8.48 -16.73 5.42
N ALA A 323 7.75 -17.04 6.51
CA ALA A 323 6.50 -17.79 6.42
C ALA A 323 5.44 -17.01 5.63
N ALA A 324 5.34 -15.70 5.89
CA ALA A 324 4.43 -14.79 5.20
C ALA A 324 4.79 -14.63 3.72
N GLU A 325 6.07 -14.45 3.40
CA GLU A 325 6.54 -14.34 2.02
C GLU A 325 6.24 -15.60 1.21
N ALA A 326 6.48 -16.78 1.77
CA ALA A 326 6.15 -18.03 1.09
C ALA A 326 4.65 -18.14 0.80
N ALA A 327 3.78 -17.65 1.71
CA ALA A 327 2.34 -17.63 1.50
C ALA A 327 1.93 -16.57 0.46
N LEU A 328 2.57 -15.40 0.44
CA LEU A 328 2.37 -14.36 -0.58
C LEU A 328 2.70 -14.88 -1.98
N VAL A 329 3.87 -15.49 -2.14
CA VAL A 329 4.32 -16.07 -3.42
C VAL A 329 3.36 -17.17 -3.90
N ALA A 330 2.92 -18.08 -3.02
CA ALA A 330 1.96 -19.13 -3.35
C ALA A 330 0.59 -18.54 -3.76
N THR A 331 0.15 -17.47 -3.08
CA THR A 331 -1.12 -16.81 -3.40
C THR A 331 -1.03 -16.05 -4.72
N GLN A 332 0.09 -15.38 -4.99
CA GLN A 332 0.33 -14.70 -6.27
C GLN A 332 0.36 -15.69 -7.44
N ALA A 333 0.99 -16.85 -7.27
CA ALA A 333 0.99 -17.91 -8.29
C ALA A 333 -0.43 -18.39 -8.63
N SER A 334 -1.32 -18.42 -7.65
CA SER A 334 -2.74 -18.76 -7.82
C SER A 334 -3.59 -17.62 -8.36
N ASN A 335 -3.10 -16.38 -8.28
CA ASN A 335 -3.78 -15.15 -8.70
C ASN A 335 -2.83 -14.29 -9.55
N PRO A 336 -2.55 -14.68 -10.79
CA PRO A 336 -1.61 -13.96 -11.66
C PRO A 336 -2.05 -12.51 -11.87
N GLY A 337 -1.10 -11.59 -11.80
CA GLY A 337 -1.35 -10.15 -11.93
C GLY A 337 -1.65 -9.45 -10.60
N SER A 338 -1.73 -10.19 -9.48
CA SER A 338 -1.76 -9.57 -8.15
C SER A 338 -0.36 -9.16 -7.70
N GLU A 339 -0.28 -8.13 -6.86
CA GLU A 339 0.96 -7.66 -6.23
C GLU A 339 1.01 -8.09 -4.77
N ASN A 340 2.22 -8.33 -4.24
CA ASN A 340 2.42 -8.76 -2.87
C ASN A 340 2.83 -7.59 -1.98
N VAL A 341 2.18 -7.50 -0.83
CA VAL A 341 2.44 -6.48 0.19
C VAL A 341 2.56 -7.14 1.57
N MET A 342 3.56 -6.74 2.32
CA MET A 342 3.77 -7.13 3.72
C MET A 342 3.76 -5.88 4.58
N ILE A 343 2.92 -5.84 5.60
CA ILE A 343 2.83 -4.73 6.56
C ILE A 343 3.25 -5.26 7.92
N ILE A 344 4.30 -4.70 8.48
CA ILE A 344 4.88 -5.12 9.77
C ILE A 344 4.63 -4.03 10.79
N VAL A 345 4.01 -4.38 11.92
CA VAL A 345 3.73 -3.46 13.03
C VAL A 345 4.37 -4.01 14.29
N GLY A 346 5.24 -3.25 14.91
CA GLY A 346 5.89 -3.66 16.15
C GLY A 346 6.64 -2.53 16.84
N ASP A 347 6.95 -2.73 18.12
CA ASP A 347 7.71 -1.77 18.94
C ASP A 347 9.24 -1.99 18.87
N GLY A 348 9.67 -2.97 18.10
CA GLY A 348 10.95 -3.01 17.40
C GLY A 348 12.17 -3.45 18.16
N ASP A 349 12.09 -3.98 19.38
CA ASP A 349 13.27 -4.56 20.03
C ASP A 349 13.29 -6.08 19.84
N ALA A 350 13.97 -6.55 18.80
CA ALA A 350 14.07 -7.98 18.53
C ALA A 350 14.90 -8.71 19.60
N ASN A 351 14.32 -9.76 20.14
CA ASN A 351 14.90 -10.60 21.17
C ASN A 351 15.09 -12.01 20.65
N THR A 352 16.09 -12.73 21.19
CA THR A 352 16.22 -14.17 20.94
C THR A 352 15.14 -14.93 21.69
N PRO A 353 14.41 -15.86 21.06
CA PRO A 353 13.45 -16.69 21.76
C PRO A 353 14.15 -17.49 22.86
N GLN A 354 13.60 -17.47 24.06
CA GLN A 354 14.09 -18.30 25.17
C GLN A 354 13.37 -19.65 25.12
N LYS A 355 14.15 -20.72 25.12
CA LYS A 355 13.63 -22.07 25.28
C LYS A 355 14.03 -22.59 26.67
N ASN A 356 13.05 -22.82 27.55
CA ASN A 356 13.27 -23.38 28.90
C ASN A 356 14.31 -22.61 29.74
N GLY A 357 14.30 -21.30 29.68
CA GLY A 357 15.22 -20.47 30.43
C GLY A 357 16.64 -20.38 29.84
N SER A 358 16.89 -21.03 28.72
CA SER A 358 18.15 -20.92 27.98
C SER A 358 17.95 -20.08 26.75
N THR A 359 18.78 -19.07 26.58
CA THR A 359 18.81 -18.23 25.40
C THR A 359 19.26 -19.05 24.20
N VAL A 360 18.48 -18.99 23.14
CA VAL A 360 18.76 -19.71 21.92
C VAL A 360 19.07 -18.70 20.84
N VAL A 361 20.32 -18.65 20.42
CA VAL A 361 20.77 -17.81 19.30
C VAL A 361 20.23 -18.41 18.00
N MET A 362 19.55 -17.63 17.22
CA MET A 362 19.17 -18.02 15.87
C MET A 362 20.42 -18.00 14.98
N PRO A 363 20.80 -19.12 14.39
CA PRO A 363 21.87 -19.09 13.42
C PRO A 363 21.41 -18.35 12.17
N SER A 364 22.21 -17.41 11.68
CA SER A 364 22.09 -16.90 10.31
C SER A 364 22.01 -18.07 9.34
N PRO A 365 21.27 -17.97 8.21
CA PRO A 365 21.20 -19.05 7.25
C PRO A 365 22.61 -19.53 6.91
N ALA A 366 22.86 -20.80 7.16
CA ALA A 366 24.16 -21.42 6.91
C ALA A 366 24.54 -21.21 5.44
N THR A 367 25.76 -20.77 5.19
CA THR A 367 26.32 -20.84 3.84
C THR A 367 26.31 -22.28 3.36
N ALA A 368 26.43 -22.51 2.05
CA ALA A 368 26.49 -23.84 1.46
C ALA A 368 27.54 -24.79 2.10
N ASN A 369 28.48 -24.25 2.87
CA ASN A 369 29.50 -24.98 3.60
C ASN A 369 29.22 -25.11 5.11
N GLY A 370 28.03 -24.78 5.59
CA GLY A 370 27.66 -24.85 7.00
C GLY A 370 28.33 -23.81 7.91
N GLN A 371 28.99 -22.83 7.31
CA GLN A 371 29.56 -21.69 8.03
C GLN A 371 28.58 -20.51 7.99
N TYR A 372 28.37 -19.90 9.12
CA TYR A 372 27.62 -18.65 9.22
C TYR A 372 28.53 -17.51 8.81
N PRO A 373 28.18 -16.73 7.75
CA PRO A 373 29.11 -15.74 7.16
C PRO A 373 29.41 -14.56 8.07
N SER A 374 28.54 -14.27 9.02
CA SER A 374 28.73 -13.32 10.11
C SER A 374 27.70 -13.63 11.18
N TRP A 375 28.00 -13.25 12.43
CA TRP A 375 27.02 -13.28 13.49
C TRP A 375 26.04 -12.13 13.25
N GLU A 376 25.02 -12.39 12.45
CA GLU A 376 23.89 -11.50 12.36
C GLU A 376 23.00 -11.79 13.57
N GLY A 377 22.74 -10.75 14.37
CA GLY A 377 21.72 -10.80 15.39
C GLY A 377 20.33 -10.82 14.77
N GLU A 378 19.32 -10.89 15.58
CA GLU A 378 17.92 -11.02 15.16
C GLU A 378 17.47 -9.88 14.26
N CYS A 379 17.89 -8.65 14.57
CA CYS A 379 17.59 -7.47 13.75
C CYS A 379 18.27 -7.51 12.39
N GLY A 380 19.54 -7.92 12.33
CA GLY A 380 20.25 -8.09 11.08
C GLY A 380 19.60 -9.13 10.19
N GLN A 381 19.12 -10.23 10.78
CA GLN A 381 18.38 -11.28 10.05
C GLN A 381 17.06 -10.77 9.50
N ALA A 382 16.33 -9.94 10.25
CA ALA A 382 15.09 -9.33 9.79
C ALA A 382 15.31 -8.42 8.58
N VAL A 383 16.33 -7.57 8.63
CA VAL A 383 16.72 -6.71 7.50
C VAL A 383 17.11 -7.55 6.27
N THR A 384 17.96 -8.58 6.48
CA THR A 384 18.37 -9.48 5.39
C THR A 384 17.17 -10.21 4.76
N ALA A 385 16.20 -10.63 5.59
CA ALA A 385 15.00 -11.30 5.10
C ALA A 385 14.21 -10.40 4.15
N THR A 386 13.87 -9.18 4.55
CA THR A 386 13.08 -8.26 3.70
C THR A 386 13.82 -7.87 2.42
N GLN A 387 15.13 -7.69 2.48
CA GLN A 387 15.95 -7.40 1.30
C GLN A 387 16.03 -8.58 0.31
N SER A 388 15.72 -9.79 0.76
CA SER A 388 15.69 -10.99 -0.10
C SER A 388 14.36 -11.19 -0.83
N PHE A 389 13.31 -10.40 -0.54
CA PHE A 389 11.98 -10.55 -1.14
C PHE A 389 11.88 -9.79 -2.47
N PRO A 390 11.93 -10.49 -3.63
CA PRO A 390 12.14 -9.82 -4.92
C PRO A 390 10.88 -9.10 -5.44
N ASN A 391 9.69 -9.51 -5.00
CA ASN A 391 8.40 -9.07 -5.55
C ASN A 391 7.39 -8.64 -4.49
N THR A 392 7.84 -8.38 -3.27
CA THR A 392 6.99 -7.99 -2.16
C THR A 392 7.39 -6.59 -1.68
N VAL A 393 6.42 -5.69 -1.63
CA VAL A 393 6.62 -4.38 -1.01
C VAL A 393 6.38 -4.50 0.49
N VAL A 394 7.40 -4.15 1.27
CA VAL A 394 7.34 -4.18 2.72
C VAL A 394 7.09 -2.78 3.26
N TYR A 395 6.00 -2.64 3.99
CA TYR A 395 5.70 -1.50 4.84
C TYR A 395 6.07 -1.85 6.28
N THR A 396 6.68 -0.93 6.98
CA THR A 396 6.97 -1.08 8.41
C THR A 396 6.39 0.08 9.20
N VAL A 397 5.80 -0.24 10.34
CA VAL A 397 5.24 0.73 11.28
C VAL A 397 5.95 0.56 12.61
N ALA A 398 6.86 1.47 12.91
CA ALA A 398 7.57 1.54 14.17
C ALA A 398 6.66 2.14 15.24
N TYR A 399 6.22 1.32 16.19
CA TYR A 399 5.28 1.72 17.22
C TYR A 399 6.00 1.94 18.55
N GLY A 400 6.40 3.17 18.82
CA GLY A 400 7.18 3.51 20.00
C GLY A 400 8.58 2.88 20.01
N ALA A 401 9.14 2.56 18.83
CA ALA A 401 10.42 1.89 18.70
C ALA A 401 11.58 2.77 19.19
N PRO A 402 12.50 2.24 20.02
CA PRO A 402 13.64 3.00 20.51
C PRO A 402 14.61 3.42 19.40
N THR A 403 15.22 4.60 19.56
CA THR A 403 16.31 5.11 18.70
C THR A 403 17.68 5.04 19.38
N SER A 404 17.74 4.50 20.58
CA SER A 404 18.97 4.31 21.35
C SER A 404 19.10 2.86 21.81
N GLY A 405 20.31 2.43 22.08
CA GLY A 405 20.62 1.03 22.34
C GLY A 405 20.86 0.28 21.04
N GLY A 406 20.88 -0.99 21.08
CA GLY A 406 20.90 -1.88 19.92
C GLY A 406 19.83 -2.94 20.11
N CYS A 407 19.48 -3.66 19.07
CA CYS A 407 18.71 -4.86 19.25
C CYS A 407 19.46 -5.78 20.21
N TRP A 408 18.73 -6.37 21.14
CA TRP A 408 19.38 -7.08 22.25
C TRP A 408 20.31 -8.20 21.79
N THR A 409 19.95 -8.87 20.74
CA THR A 409 20.72 -9.95 20.13
C THR A 409 21.94 -9.47 19.33
N ASP A 410 21.97 -8.22 18.96
CA ASP A 410 23.07 -7.58 18.23
C ASP A 410 24.03 -6.85 19.18
N GLN A 411 23.78 -6.90 20.48
CA GLN A 411 24.64 -6.24 21.48
C GLN A 411 25.97 -6.99 21.68
N ALA A 412 27.03 -6.19 21.80
CA ALA A 412 28.36 -6.72 22.12
C ALA A 412 28.36 -7.54 23.41
N GLY A 413 28.84 -8.76 23.33
CA GLY A 413 29.06 -9.62 24.48
C GLY A 413 27.88 -10.51 24.88
N ALA A 414 26.68 -10.31 24.34
CA ALA A 414 25.55 -11.18 24.65
C ALA A 414 25.64 -12.53 23.92
N PHE A 415 26.10 -12.55 22.67
CA PHE A 415 26.09 -13.76 21.81
C PHE A 415 27.31 -13.90 20.88
N ALA A 416 28.20 -12.93 20.80
CA ALA A 416 29.39 -13.04 19.98
C ALA A 416 30.49 -13.82 20.74
N PRO A 417 30.98 -14.95 20.24
CA PRO A 417 32.10 -15.66 20.87
C PRO A 417 33.43 -14.89 20.87
N SER A 418 33.55 -13.83 20.12
CA SER A 418 34.68 -12.92 20.16
C SER A 418 34.23 -11.49 19.86
N ALA A 419 34.24 -10.69 20.89
CA ALA A 419 33.72 -9.33 20.95
C ALA A 419 34.46 -8.28 20.08
N THR A 420 35.13 -8.65 19.03
CA THR A 420 35.97 -7.72 18.29
C THR A 420 35.26 -6.88 17.24
N ASN A 421 33.98 -7.11 16.96
CA ASN A 421 33.26 -6.41 15.88
C ASN A 421 31.91 -5.80 16.29
N SER A 422 31.72 -5.55 17.53
CA SER A 422 30.43 -5.22 18.13
C SER A 422 29.84 -3.84 17.79
N SER A 423 30.64 -2.89 17.37
CA SER A 423 30.14 -1.51 17.14
C SER A 423 29.47 -1.30 15.77
N SER A 424 29.66 -2.23 14.83
CA SER A 424 29.09 -2.12 13.50
C SER A 424 27.78 -2.92 13.30
N LEU A 425 27.43 -3.76 14.28
CA LEU A 425 26.26 -4.64 14.22
C LEU A 425 25.12 -4.19 15.16
N ASN A 426 25.34 -3.14 15.95
CA ASN A 426 24.28 -2.60 16.79
C ASN A 426 23.24 -1.85 15.96
N ILE A 427 22.26 -2.61 15.45
CA ILE A 427 21.11 -2.03 14.78
C ILE A 427 20.12 -1.58 15.86
N GLN A 428 19.77 -0.29 15.86
CA GLN A 428 18.73 0.22 16.75
C GLN A 428 17.36 -0.22 16.25
N PRO A 429 16.37 -0.50 17.12
CA PRO A 429 15.04 -0.95 16.70
C PRO A 429 14.36 -0.06 15.66
N CYS A 430 14.44 1.26 15.82
CA CYS A 430 13.95 2.19 14.81
C CYS A 430 14.68 2.05 13.47
N THR A 431 15.99 1.86 13.50
CA THR A 431 16.82 1.68 12.29
C THR A 431 16.52 0.35 11.63
N GLU A 432 16.30 -0.73 12.40
CA GLU A 432 15.87 -2.03 11.90
C GLU A 432 14.59 -1.91 11.07
N LEU A 433 13.53 -1.36 11.67
CA LEU A 433 12.24 -1.19 10.99
C LEU A 433 12.37 -0.29 9.75
N SER A 434 13.20 0.76 9.82
CA SER A 434 13.50 1.60 8.67
C SER A 434 14.21 0.85 7.55
N GLN A 435 15.15 -0.05 7.87
CA GLN A 435 15.90 -0.84 6.89
C GLN A 435 15.12 -2.02 6.34
N MET A 436 14.13 -2.52 7.08
CA MET A 436 13.20 -3.56 6.63
C MET A 436 12.20 -3.02 5.61
N ALA A 437 11.87 -1.74 5.64
CA ALA A 437 10.99 -1.12 4.66
C ALA A 437 11.60 -1.14 3.25
N THR A 438 10.82 -1.51 2.25
CA THR A 438 11.31 -1.55 0.86
C THR A 438 11.79 -0.18 0.39
N TYR A 439 11.11 0.87 0.80
CA TYR A 439 11.41 2.25 0.44
C TYR A 439 11.34 3.16 1.68
N SER A 440 11.99 4.31 1.64
CA SER A 440 11.93 5.27 2.76
C SER A 440 10.51 5.77 3.06
N TRP A 441 9.62 5.80 2.07
CA TRP A 441 8.22 6.20 2.25
C TRP A 441 7.29 5.05 2.65
N THR A 442 7.73 3.80 2.64
CA THR A 442 6.99 2.67 3.23
C THR A 442 7.37 2.42 4.69
N PHE A 443 8.22 3.28 5.25
CA PHE A 443 8.52 3.33 6.68
C PHE A 443 7.69 4.40 7.36
N PHE A 444 6.97 4.01 8.40
CA PHE A 444 6.15 4.87 9.24
C PHE A 444 6.56 4.73 10.70
N SER A 445 6.29 5.75 11.49
CA SER A 445 6.48 5.71 12.93
C SER A 445 5.31 6.38 13.63
N ASP A 446 4.70 5.65 14.54
CA ASP A 446 3.87 6.23 15.58
C ASP A 446 4.80 6.68 16.70
N ASN A 447 4.80 7.97 17.00
CA ASN A 447 5.71 8.59 17.99
C ASN A 447 5.30 8.34 19.44
N TYR A 448 4.41 7.39 19.69
CA TYR A 448 3.93 7.07 21.02
C TYR A 448 5.08 6.77 21.98
N GLY A 449 4.99 7.34 23.18
CA GLY A 449 5.95 7.12 24.27
C GLY A 449 7.29 7.79 24.10
N ALA A 450 7.46 8.61 23.08
CA ALA A 450 8.70 9.32 22.78
C ALA A 450 8.90 10.57 23.67
N THR A 451 8.89 10.38 24.95
CA THR A 451 9.33 11.40 25.93
C THR A 451 10.83 11.28 26.15
N GLY A 452 11.63 11.52 25.13
CA GLY A 452 13.08 11.46 25.27
C GLY A 452 13.80 11.83 23.98
N SER A 453 15.10 12.08 24.09
CA SER A 453 16.00 12.41 22.98
C SER A 453 16.25 11.24 22.03
N GLY A 454 15.21 10.58 21.53
CA GLY A 454 15.39 9.37 20.76
C GLY A 454 14.10 8.86 20.14
N THR A 455 13.26 9.75 19.63
CA THR A 455 12.02 9.39 18.94
C THR A 455 12.33 8.78 17.57
N CYS A 456 11.80 7.61 17.30
CA CYS A 456 11.81 7.04 15.95
C CYS A 456 11.01 7.95 15.01
N ASN A 457 11.67 8.55 14.03
CA ASN A 457 11.05 9.49 13.11
C ASN A 457 11.18 8.97 11.69
N ALA A 458 10.05 8.62 11.09
CA ALA A 458 9.98 8.17 9.70
C ALA A 458 10.02 9.33 8.69
N GLY A 459 9.97 10.58 9.13
CA GLY A 459 9.85 11.74 8.24
C GLY A 459 8.50 11.83 7.52
N GLN A 460 7.52 11.02 7.91
CA GLN A 460 6.15 11.05 7.38
C GLN A 460 5.32 12.08 8.13
N ALA A 461 4.30 12.62 7.45
CA ALA A 461 3.38 13.60 8.06
C ALA A 461 2.42 12.93 9.05
N GLU A 462 2.03 11.69 8.77
CA GLU A 462 1.13 10.91 9.62
C GLU A 462 1.93 10.17 10.70
N THR A 463 1.49 10.35 11.93
CA THR A 463 2.09 9.75 13.12
C THR A 463 1.09 9.00 13.99
N SER A 464 -0.20 9.05 13.65
CA SER A 464 -1.23 8.23 14.30
C SER A 464 -1.43 6.92 13.55
N LEU A 465 -1.62 5.81 14.25
CA LEU A 465 -1.83 4.50 13.63
C LEU A 465 -2.99 4.51 12.64
N ALA A 466 -4.12 5.14 12.97
CA ALA A 466 -5.26 5.24 12.06
C ALA A 466 -4.92 5.99 10.77
N GLY A 467 -4.20 7.10 10.86
CA GLY A 467 -3.72 7.88 9.72
C GLY A 467 -2.71 7.10 8.88
N ILE A 468 -1.75 6.41 9.53
CA ILE A 468 -0.76 5.55 8.88
C ILE A 468 -1.45 4.45 8.07
N PHE A 469 -2.37 3.72 8.65
CA PHE A 469 -3.09 2.65 7.95
C PHE A 469 -4.02 3.17 6.85
N SER A 470 -4.61 4.36 7.02
CA SER A 470 -5.35 5.03 5.97
C SER A 470 -4.45 5.42 4.79
N GLN A 471 -3.23 5.91 5.08
CA GLN A 471 -2.25 6.25 4.05
C GLN A 471 -1.77 5.00 3.31
N ILE A 472 -1.46 3.92 4.02
CA ILE A 472 -1.09 2.63 3.39
C ILE A 472 -2.23 2.16 2.47
N ALA A 473 -3.49 2.19 2.93
CA ALA A 473 -4.63 1.85 2.09
C ALA A 473 -4.71 2.73 0.84
N GLY A 474 -4.48 4.04 0.98
CA GLY A 474 -4.46 4.98 -0.14
C GLY A 474 -3.40 4.65 -1.19
N ASP A 475 -2.21 4.22 -0.74
CA ASP A 475 -1.12 3.81 -1.62
C ASP A 475 -1.42 2.50 -2.40
N LEU A 476 -2.34 1.69 -1.88
CA LEU A 476 -2.80 0.42 -2.49
C LEU A 476 -3.96 0.60 -3.47
N THR A 477 -4.36 1.82 -3.80
CA THR A 477 -5.45 2.11 -4.73
C THR A 477 -4.93 2.56 -6.09
N GLU A 478 -5.75 2.39 -7.13
CA GLU A 478 -5.42 2.86 -8.47
C GLU A 478 -5.55 4.38 -8.59
N ALA A 479 -4.86 4.94 -9.59
CA ALA A 479 -5.05 6.32 -9.98
C ALA A 479 -6.48 6.57 -10.48
N ARG A 480 -7.02 7.75 -10.18
CA ARG A 480 -8.36 8.17 -10.64
C ARG A 480 -8.36 9.60 -11.14
N LEU A 481 -9.30 9.90 -12.02
CA LEU A 481 -9.58 11.29 -12.38
C LEU A 481 -10.23 12.04 -11.20
N VAL A 482 -9.80 13.29 -11.01
CA VAL A 482 -10.37 14.20 -10.03
C VAL A 482 -10.72 15.52 -10.69
N SER A 483 -11.55 16.33 -10.05
CA SER A 483 -11.88 17.65 -10.58
C SER A 483 -10.62 18.50 -10.74
N ASP A 484 -10.52 19.23 -11.86
CA ASP A 484 -9.39 20.12 -12.17
C ASP A 484 -9.21 21.26 -11.16
N ASN A 485 -10.26 21.57 -10.40
CA ASN A 485 -10.31 22.61 -9.37
C ASN A 485 -10.14 22.05 -7.95
N THR A 486 -9.75 20.80 -7.79
CA THR A 486 -9.47 20.20 -6.46
C THR A 486 -8.29 20.95 -5.82
N PRO A 487 -8.46 21.51 -4.61
CA PRO A 487 -7.42 22.27 -3.92
C PRO A 487 -6.33 21.39 -3.30
#